data_c88eaa89e9ec039a21ee839aa5bd7c69
#
_entry.id   c88eaa89e9ec039a21ee839aa5bd7c69
#
_cell.length_a   1.000
_cell.length_b   1.000
_cell.length_c   1.000
_cell.angle_alpha   90.00
_cell.angle_beta   90.00
_cell.angle_gamma   90.00
#
_symmetry.space_group_name_H-M   'P 1'
#
loop_
_entity.id
_entity.type
_entity.pdbx_description
1 polymer ?
#
loop_
_entity_poly.entity_id
_entity_poly.type
_entity_poly.pdbx_seq_one_letter_code
_entity_poly.pdbx_strand_id
1 'polypeptide(L)'
;LVIVATGLLHSTQKGPEKSLRELDPDWMMENFRINAVGPALVAKHFLPIMAKQGPICFAALSARVGSISDNRLGGWHSYRASKSALNMFIRNIAIEWQRKNPQSVIVGLHPGTVETALSAPFKGNPAHERFTPIRAAGDMLATLHRLKPEQSGQIFAYDGSLIAP
;
A
#
# COMPACT_ATOMS: atom_id res chain seq x y z
N LEU A 1 -0.79 15.08 7.95
CA LEU A 1 -1.02 13.99 7.01
C LEU A 1 0.21 13.79 6.14
N VAL A 2 0.68 12.54 6.01
CA VAL A 2 1.69 12.09 5.04
C VAL A 2 1.12 10.92 4.25
N ILE A 3 1.22 10.96 2.92
CA ILE A 3 0.80 9.85 2.05
C ILE A 3 1.98 9.45 1.17
N VAL A 4 2.40 8.18 1.24
CA VAL A 4 3.45 7.62 0.39
C VAL A 4 2.77 6.94 -0.80
N ALA A 5 2.88 7.56 -1.98
CA ALA A 5 2.21 7.10 -3.20
C ALA A 5 3.16 6.43 -4.21
N THR A 6 4.35 6.04 -3.79
CA THR A 6 5.33 5.34 -4.63
C THR A 6 4.96 3.86 -4.81
N GLY A 7 5.31 3.30 -5.96
CA GLY A 7 5.11 1.87 -6.22
C GLY A 7 5.72 1.42 -7.54
N LEU A 8 6.17 0.17 -7.56
CA LEU A 8 6.74 -0.49 -8.72
C LEU A 8 6.00 -1.81 -8.96
N LEU A 9 5.46 -2.01 -10.15
CA LEU A 9 4.83 -3.26 -10.60
C LEU A 9 5.52 -3.81 -11.86
N HIS A 10 5.98 -2.91 -12.72
CA HIS A 10 6.68 -3.24 -13.97
C HIS A 10 7.64 -2.09 -14.34
N SER A 11 8.56 -2.41 -15.23
CA SER A 11 9.42 -1.44 -15.93
C SER A 11 9.20 -1.55 -17.43
N THR A 12 9.96 -0.82 -18.22
CA THR A 12 9.97 -0.95 -19.68
C THR A 12 10.49 -2.30 -20.16
N GLN A 13 11.29 -2.97 -19.33
CA GLN A 13 11.97 -4.24 -19.68
C GLN A 13 11.37 -5.46 -18.97
N LYS A 14 10.67 -5.27 -17.85
CA LYS A 14 10.25 -6.35 -16.98
C LYS A 14 8.84 -6.15 -16.44
N GLY A 15 8.01 -7.16 -16.61
CA GLY A 15 6.68 -7.24 -16.02
C GLY A 15 6.66 -8.03 -14.71
N PRO A 16 5.51 -8.09 -14.02
CA PRO A 16 5.33 -8.95 -12.88
C PRO A 16 5.31 -10.43 -13.31
N GLU A 17 5.93 -11.29 -12.53
CA GLU A 17 6.11 -12.70 -12.81
C GLU A 17 4.77 -13.44 -12.86
N LYS A 18 4.57 -14.29 -13.85
CA LYS A 18 3.40 -15.15 -13.98
C LYS A 18 3.65 -16.56 -13.47
N SER A 19 4.90 -16.96 -13.36
CA SER A 19 5.31 -18.29 -12.88
C SER A 19 6.60 -18.24 -12.06
N LEU A 20 6.87 -19.31 -11.29
CA LEU A 20 8.12 -19.47 -10.53
C LEU A 20 9.37 -19.42 -11.40
N ARG A 21 9.27 -19.81 -12.67
CA ARG A 21 10.40 -19.81 -13.61
C ARG A 21 10.90 -18.43 -13.97
N GLU A 22 10.06 -17.40 -13.75
CA GLU A 22 10.34 -15.99 -14.06
C GLU A 22 10.94 -15.26 -12.88
N LEU A 23 11.13 -15.92 -11.72
CA LEU A 23 11.73 -15.32 -10.55
C LEU A 23 13.16 -14.86 -10.84
N ASP A 24 13.44 -13.63 -10.47
CA ASP A 24 14.71 -12.96 -10.65
C ASP A 24 15.06 -12.21 -9.37
N PRO A 25 16.19 -12.55 -8.72
CA PRO A 25 16.55 -11.94 -7.45
C PRO A 25 16.67 -10.42 -7.48
N ASP A 26 17.24 -9.86 -8.55
CA ASP A 26 17.43 -8.41 -8.64
C ASP A 26 16.07 -7.69 -8.80
N TRP A 27 15.16 -8.26 -9.60
CA TRP A 27 13.81 -7.75 -9.73
C TRP A 27 13.00 -7.85 -8.43
N MET A 28 13.16 -8.96 -7.70
CA MET A 28 12.57 -9.12 -6.37
C MET A 28 13.06 -8.02 -5.43
N MET A 29 14.38 -7.86 -5.33
CA MET A 29 14.98 -6.84 -4.45
C MET A 29 14.54 -5.43 -4.83
N GLU A 30 14.41 -5.10 -6.11
CA GLU A 30 13.94 -3.80 -6.56
C GLU A 30 12.48 -3.55 -6.15
N ASN A 31 11.60 -4.55 -6.28
CA ASN A 31 10.23 -4.48 -5.79
C ASN A 31 10.18 -4.24 -4.28
N PHE A 32 10.97 -4.98 -3.49
CA PHE A 32 11.04 -4.78 -2.05
C PHE A 32 11.57 -3.41 -1.68
N ARG A 33 12.63 -2.97 -2.36
CA ARG A 33 13.26 -1.66 -2.14
C ARG A 33 12.26 -0.52 -2.31
N ILE A 34 11.49 -0.53 -3.40
CA ILE A 34 10.56 0.55 -3.73
C ILE A 34 9.24 0.41 -2.95
N ASN A 35 8.65 -0.80 -2.92
CA ASN A 35 7.30 -0.98 -2.41
C ASN A 35 7.22 -1.15 -0.89
N ALA A 36 8.29 -1.59 -0.23
CA ALA A 36 8.29 -1.87 1.21
C ALA A 36 9.30 -0.99 1.98
N VAL A 37 10.59 -1.06 1.60
CA VAL A 37 11.66 -0.34 2.30
C VAL A 37 11.49 1.17 2.14
N GLY A 38 11.18 1.66 0.94
CA GLY A 38 10.96 3.08 0.67
C GLY A 38 9.92 3.70 1.62
N PRO A 39 8.68 3.20 1.65
CA PRO A 39 7.65 3.68 2.58
C PRO A 39 8.05 3.58 4.06
N ALA A 40 8.74 2.51 4.47
CA ALA A 40 9.24 2.37 5.84
C ALA A 40 10.27 3.45 6.19
N LEU A 41 11.17 3.79 5.26
CA LEU A 41 12.14 4.87 5.45
C LEU A 41 11.47 6.25 5.47
N VAL A 42 10.45 6.48 4.65
CA VAL A 42 9.64 7.70 4.75
C VAL A 42 9.00 7.80 6.13
N ALA A 43 8.40 6.73 6.63
CA ALA A 43 7.85 6.71 8.00
C ALA A 43 8.91 7.02 9.06
N LYS A 44 10.10 6.39 8.96
CA LYS A 44 11.23 6.64 9.87
C LYS A 44 11.59 8.12 9.99
N HIS A 45 11.58 8.85 8.88
CA HIS A 45 12.00 10.25 8.86
C HIS A 45 10.87 11.24 9.11
N PHE A 46 9.65 10.94 8.65
CA PHE A 46 8.53 11.87 8.76
C PHE A 46 7.75 11.76 10.06
N LEU A 47 7.52 10.56 10.58
CA LEU A 47 6.76 10.40 11.82
C LEU A 47 7.37 11.16 13.02
N PRO A 48 8.70 11.20 13.24
CA PRO A 48 9.29 11.95 14.36
C PRO A 48 9.11 13.47 14.29
N ILE A 49 8.90 14.02 13.09
CA ILE A 49 8.69 15.46 12.89
C ILE A 49 7.21 15.85 12.78
N MET A 50 6.31 14.87 12.76
CA MET A 50 4.87 15.13 12.87
C MET A 50 4.52 15.53 14.31
N ALA A 51 3.31 16.09 14.50
CA ALA A 51 2.85 16.52 15.81
C ALA A 51 2.95 15.39 16.85
N LYS A 52 3.56 15.68 18.00
CA LYS A 52 3.71 14.72 19.10
C LYS A 52 2.41 14.46 19.85
N GLN A 53 1.47 15.41 19.78
CA GLN A 53 0.16 15.35 20.38
C GLN A 53 -0.90 15.71 19.35
N GLY A 54 -2.11 15.17 19.53
CA GLY A 54 -3.21 15.36 18.60
C GLY A 54 -3.18 14.38 17.41
N PRO A 55 -4.19 14.46 16.56
CA PRO A 55 -4.36 13.51 15.47
C PRO A 55 -3.29 13.69 14.38
N ILE A 56 -2.60 12.61 14.06
CA ILE A 56 -1.72 12.52 12.90
C ILE A 56 -2.15 11.34 12.04
N CYS A 57 -1.91 11.45 10.74
CA CYS A 57 -2.18 10.36 9.80
C CYS A 57 -0.99 10.13 8.89
N PHE A 58 -0.53 8.88 8.83
CA PHE A 58 0.45 8.38 7.88
C PHE A 58 -0.17 7.23 7.08
N ALA A 59 -0.17 7.34 5.77
CA ALA A 59 -0.68 6.31 4.88
C ALA A 59 0.35 5.92 3.82
N ALA A 60 0.38 4.66 3.43
CA ALA A 60 1.17 4.20 2.28
C ALA A 60 0.27 3.44 1.30
N LEU A 61 0.47 3.65 -0.01
CA LEU A 61 -0.29 2.93 -1.02
C LEU A 61 0.15 1.46 -1.05
N SER A 62 -0.71 0.62 -0.52
CA SER A 62 -0.63 -0.83 -0.63
C SER A 62 -1.51 -1.33 -1.78
N ALA A 63 -1.83 -2.60 -1.78
CA ALA A 63 -2.68 -3.19 -2.79
C ALA A 63 -3.41 -4.42 -2.20
N ARG A 64 -4.63 -4.69 -2.65
CA ARG A 64 -5.37 -5.91 -2.29
C ARG A 64 -4.56 -7.18 -2.56
N VAL A 65 -3.76 -7.18 -3.62
CA VAL A 65 -2.88 -8.31 -3.96
C VAL A 65 -1.76 -8.58 -2.95
N GLY A 66 -1.52 -7.68 -1.99
CA GLY A 66 -0.64 -7.88 -0.84
C GLY A 66 -1.28 -8.67 0.30
N SER A 67 -2.58 -8.95 0.23
CA SER A 67 -3.26 -9.85 1.18
C SER A 67 -2.88 -11.29 0.91
N ILE A 68 -2.43 -12.01 1.95
CA ILE A 68 -2.09 -13.43 1.86
C ILE A 68 -3.36 -14.27 1.82
N SER A 69 -4.32 -13.95 2.69
CA SER A 69 -5.56 -14.70 2.83
C SER A 69 -6.53 -14.51 1.65
N ASP A 70 -6.49 -13.35 0.97
CA ASP A 70 -7.33 -13.06 -0.20
C ASP A 70 -6.69 -13.53 -1.53
N ASN A 71 -5.47 -14.07 -1.49
CA ASN A 71 -4.75 -14.51 -2.69
C ASN A 71 -5.31 -15.83 -3.23
N ARG A 72 -6.07 -15.77 -4.34
CA ARG A 72 -6.63 -16.94 -5.05
C ARG A 72 -6.00 -17.15 -6.42
N LEU A 73 -5.28 -16.15 -6.94
CA LEU A 73 -4.79 -16.16 -8.33
C LEU A 73 -3.31 -16.55 -8.45
N GLY A 74 -2.51 -16.32 -7.40
CA GLY A 74 -1.05 -16.49 -7.49
C GLY A 74 -0.41 -15.50 -8.47
N GLY A 75 0.80 -15.82 -8.94
CA GLY A 75 1.57 -14.97 -9.84
C GLY A 75 1.99 -13.64 -9.18
N TRP A 76 2.64 -12.78 -9.93
CA TRP A 76 3.13 -11.46 -9.50
C TRP A 76 3.92 -11.54 -8.19
N HIS A 77 4.80 -12.55 -8.13
CA HIS A 77 5.44 -12.99 -6.89
C HIS A 77 6.15 -11.85 -6.14
N SER A 78 7.00 -11.11 -6.85
CA SER A 78 7.77 -10.00 -6.26
C SER A 78 6.85 -8.87 -5.79
N TYR A 79 5.87 -8.50 -6.61
CA TYR A 79 4.94 -7.43 -6.28
C TYR A 79 4.07 -7.77 -5.08
N ARG A 80 3.42 -8.96 -5.08
CA ARG A 80 2.59 -9.42 -3.97
C ARG A 80 3.39 -9.48 -2.68
N ALA A 81 4.55 -10.14 -2.71
CA ALA A 81 5.41 -10.29 -1.54
C ALA A 81 5.88 -8.93 -1.00
N SER A 82 6.26 -7.99 -1.87
CA SER A 82 6.66 -6.65 -1.45
C SER A 82 5.50 -5.84 -0.82
N LYS A 83 4.26 -6.01 -1.31
CA LYS A 83 3.08 -5.37 -0.71
C LYS A 83 2.65 -6.03 0.60
N SER A 84 2.82 -7.34 0.75
CA SER A 84 2.65 -8.03 2.05
C SER A 84 3.69 -7.56 3.07
N ALA A 85 4.95 -7.40 2.66
CA ALA A 85 6.01 -6.83 3.50
C ALA A 85 5.68 -5.39 3.93
N LEU A 86 5.15 -4.55 3.01
CA LEU A 86 4.67 -3.22 3.36
C LEU A 86 3.55 -3.28 4.41
N ASN A 87 2.59 -4.19 4.26
CA ASN A 87 1.50 -4.37 5.22
C ASN A 87 2.03 -4.70 6.62
N MET A 88 3.06 -5.56 6.71
CA MET A 88 3.74 -5.89 7.97
C MET A 88 4.46 -4.65 8.55
N PHE A 89 5.17 -3.85 7.74
CA PHE A 89 5.80 -2.62 8.20
C PHE A 89 4.76 -1.64 8.75
N ILE A 90 3.64 -1.44 8.05
CA ILE A 90 2.53 -0.59 8.51
C ILE A 90 2.04 -1.05 9.88
N ARG A 91 1.83 -2.36 10.07
CA ARG A 91 1.39 -2.92 11.36
C ARG A 91 2.39 -2.65 12.47
N ASN A 92 3.67 -2.92 12.23
CA ASN A 92 4.73 -2.72 13.22
C ASN A 92 4.89 -1.26 13.60
N ILE A 93 4.91 -0.36 12.60
CA ILE A 93 5.02 1.09 12.82
C ILE A 93 3.81 1.61 13.60
N ALA A 94 2.61 1.14 13.29
CA ALA A 94 1.39 1.53 14.01
C ALA A 94 1.46 1.13 15.50
N ILE A 95 1.86 -0.10 15.80
CA ILE A 95 2.02 -0.59 17.19
C ILE A 95 3.06 0.24 17.94
N GLU A 96 4.20 0.53 17.32
CA GLU A 96 5.24 1.36 17.93
C GLU A 96 4.74 2.79 18.18
N TRP A 97 4.09 3.37 17.14
CA TRP A 97 3.73 4.78 17.18
C TRP A 97 2.54 5.08 18.08
N GLN A 98 1.58 4.16 18.22
CA GLN A 98 0.47 4.30 19.17
C GLN A 98 0.93 4.45 20.63
N ARG A 99 2.11 3.90 20.98
CA ARG A 99 2.70 4.11 22.32
C ARG A 99 3.22 5.54 22.52
N LYS A 100 3.59 6.22 21.44
CA LYS A 100 4.13 7.60 21.44
C LYS A 100 3.03 8.64 21.26
N ASN A 101 2.06 8.35 20.40
CA ASN A 101 0.90 9.16 20.12
C ASN A 101 -0.34 8.27 19.91
N PRO A 102 -1.18 8.07 20.95
CA PRO A 102 -2.38 7.23 20.87
C PRO A 102 -3.42 7.69 19.85
N GLN A 103 -3.35 8.95 19.39
CA GLN A 103 -4.26 9.50 18.38
C GLN A 103 -3.73 9.32 16.94
N SER A 104 -2.64 8.59 16.77
CA SER A 104 -2.05 8.35 15.44
C SER A 104 -2.85 7.31 14.65
N VAL A 105 -3.04 7.60 13.35
CA VAL A 105 -3.59 6.67 12.36
C VAL A 105 -2.50 6.36 11.35
N ILE A 106 -2.02 5.11 11.33
CA ILE A 106 -0.99 4.63 10.41
C ILE A 106 -1.56 3.44 9.65
N VAL A 107 -1.79 3.58 8.34
CA VAL A 107 -2.57 2.61 7.56
C VAL A 107 -2.00 2.39 6.16
N GLY A 108 -2.37 1.26 5.56
CA GLY A 108 -2.23 1.04 4.13
C GLY A 108 -3.52 1.36 3.39
N LEU A 109 -3.38 1.83 2.16
CA LEU A 109 -4.52 2.12 1.28
C LEU A 109 -4.39 1.37 -0.03
N HIS A 110 -5.48 0.73 -0.44
CA HIS A 110 -5.64 0.21 -1.80
C HIS A 110 -6.51 1.17 -2.60
N PRO A 111 -5.97 1.83 -3.64
CA PRO A 111 -6.69 2.86 -4.38
C PRO A 111 -7.73 2.31 -5.38
N GLY A 112 -7.90 0.98 -5.45
CA GLY A 112 -8.60 0.36 -6.57
C GLY A 112 -7.71 0.29 -7.82
N THR A 113 -8.30 0.08 -8.98
CA THR A 113 -7.58 0.11 -10.26
C THR A 113 -7.64 1.52 -10.83
N VAL A 114 -6.55 2.26 -10.73
CA VAL A 114 -6.46 3.67 -11.16
C VAL A 114 -5.82 3.75 -12.54
N GLU A 115 -6.33 4.60 -13.41
CA GLU A 115 -5.79 4.87 -14.74
C GLU A 115 -4.46 5.63 -14.66
N THR A 116 -3.38 4.87 -14.59
CA THR A 116 -2.00 5.38 -14.49
C THR A 116 -1.06 4.54 -15.35
N ALA A 117 0.16 5.01 -15.57
CA ALA A 117 1.21 4.24 -16.24
C ALA A 117 1.44 2.87 -15.56
N LEU A 118 1.32 2.78 -14.23
CA LEU A 118 1.49 1.54 -13.48
C LEU A 118 0.45 0.48 -13.87
N SER A 119 -0.79 0.86 -14.11
CA SER A 119 -1.91 -0.05 -14.41
C SER A 119 -2.16 -0.23 -15.90
N ALA A 120 -1.63 0.64 -16.76
CA ALA A 120 -1.92 0.65 -18.20
C ALA A 120 -1.71 -0.68 -18.91
N PRO A 121 -0.63 -1.48 -18.62
CA PRO A 121 -0.45 -2.78 -19.27
C PRO A 121 -1.43 -3.85 -18.80
N PHE A 122 -2.12 -3.64 -17.67
CA PHE A 122 -2.97 -4.64 -17.01
C PHE A 122 -4.42 -4.21 -17.11
N LYS A 123 -5.09 -4.62 -18.20
CA LYS A 123 -6.49 -4.22 -18.47
C LYS A 123 -7.48 -4.74 -17.41
N GLY A 124 -7.09 -5.79 -16.65
CA GLY A 124 -7.94 -6.37 -15.62
C GLY A 124 -9.21 -7.05 -16.17
N ASN A 125 -10.14 -7.33 -15.28
CA ASN A 125 -11.48 -7.79 -15.67
C ASN A 125 -12.30 -6.56 -16.10
N PRO A 126 -12.91 -6.56 -17.31
CA PRO A 126 -13.78 -5.46 -17.76
C PRO A 126 -14.94 -5.13 -16.83
N ALA A 127 -15.35 -6.08 -15.98
CA ALA A 127 -16.39 -5.85 -14.97
C ALA A 127 -15.92 -4.98 -13.77
N HIS A 128 -14.62 -4.75 -13.63
CA HIS A 128 -14.08 -3.88 -12.57
C HIS A 128 -13.89 -2.47 -13.11
N GLU A 129 -14.52 -1.52 -12.45
CA GLU A 129 -14.39 -0.11 -12.74
C GLU A 129 -12.94 0.36 -12.58
N ARG A 130 -12.47 1.18 -13.52
CA ARG A 130 -11.19 1.89 -13.44
C ARG A 130 -11.46 3.32 -13.04
N PHE A 131 -10.69 3.79 -12.07
CA PHE A 131 -10.88 5.15 -11.54
C PHE A 131 -9.93 6.12 -12.19
N THR A 132 -10.40 7.35 -12.38
CA THR A 132 -9.48 8.45 -12.66
C THR A 132 -8.60 8.72 -11.43
N PRO A 133 -7.37 9.25 -11.60
CA PRO A 133 -6.52 9.61 -10.47
C PRO A 133 -7.17 10.58 -9.48
N ILE A 134 -7.96 11.53 -9.99
CA ILE A 134 -8.69 12.52 -9.16
C ILE A 134 -9.71 11.82 -8.28
N ARG A 135 -10.52 10.94 -8.84
CA ARG A 135 -11.52 10.17 -8.08
C ARG A 135 -10.84 9.29 -7.03
N ALA A 136 -9.83 8.50 -7.41
CA ALA A 136 -9.12 7.63 -6.47
C ALA A 136 -8.50 8.41 -5.30
N ALA A 137 -7.91 9.57 -5.58
CA ALA A 137 -7.38 10.46 -4.53
C ALA A 137 -8.48 10.97 -3.60
N GLY A 138 -9.62 11.42 -4.14
CA GLY A 138 -10.77 11.87 -3.37
C GLY A 138 -11.34 10.79 -2.45
N ASP A 139 -11.55 9.58 -2.99
CA ASP A 139 -12.08 8.43 -2.24
C ASP A 139 -11.14 8.01 -1.11
N MET A 140 -9.82 7.96 -1.38
CA MET A 140 -8.81 7.65 -0.36
C MET A 140 -8.75 8.71 0.74
N LEU A 141 -8.79 10.00 0.40
CA LEU A 141 -8.81 11.09 1.38
C LEU A 141 -10.08 11.06 2.23
N ALA A 142 -11.24 10.80 1.63
CA ALA A 142 -12.50 10.63 2.36
C ALA A 142 -12.45 9.42 3.30
N THR A 143 -11.81 8.33 2.89
CA THR A 143 -11.58 7.16 3.74
C THR A 143 -10.68 7.53 4.92
N LEU A 144 -9.50 8.14 4.67
CA LEU A 144 -8.57 8.54 5.74
C LEU A 144 -9.22 9.48 6.77
N HIS A 145 -10.09 10.38 6.33
CA HIS A 145 -10.78 11.33 7.21
C HIS A 145 -11.73 10.65 8.22
N ARG A 146 -12.25 9.47 7.88
CA ARG A 146 -13.17 8.69 8.73
C ARG A 146 -12.48 7.71 9.66
N LEU A 147 -11.20 7.39 9.40
CA LEU A 147 -10.47 6.41 10.21
C LEU A 147 -10.18 6.94 11.62
N LYS A 148 -10.26 6.03 12.57
CA LYS A 148 -9.99 6.27 13.99
C LYS A 148 -8.69 5.58 14.43
N PRO A 149 -8.07 6.01 15.55
CA PRO A 149 -6.84 5.41 16.05
C PRO A 149 -6.90 3.89 16.26
N GLU A 150 -8.07 3.34 16.62
CA GLU A 150 -8.28 1.90 16.83
C GLU A 150 -8.14 1.09 15.54
N GLN A 151 -8.22 1.76 14.38
CA GLN A 151 -8.06 1.18 13.07
C GLN A 151 -6.63 1.27 12.53
N SER A 152 -5.72 1.85 13.32
CA SER A 152 -4.29 1.97 12.97
C SER A 152 -3.66 0.57 12.78
N GLY A 153 -2.77 0.44 11.82
CA GLY A 153 -2.08 -0.81 11.50
C GLY A 153 -2.87 -1.74 10.56
N GLN A 154 -3.97 -1.26 9.99
CA GLN A 154 -4.81 -2.02 9.07
C GLN A 154 -4.67 -1.52 7.63
N ILE A 155 -5.20 -2.29 6.69
CA ILE A 155 -5.19 -1.96 5.26
C ILE A 155 -6.64 -1.75 4.81
N PHE A 156 -6.90 -0.62 4.17
CA PHE A 156 -8.23 -0.25 3.69
C PHE A 156 -8.27 -0.09 2.18
N ALA A 157 -9.38 -0.44 1.57
CA ALA A 157 -9.66 -0.06 0.20
C ALA A 157 -10.16 1.39 0.13
N TYR A 158 -10.19 1.94 -1.08
CA TYR A 158 -10.64 3.29 -1.37
C TYR A 158 -12.05 3.63 -0.82
N ASP A 159 -12.91 2.64 -0.70
CA ASP A 159 -14.29 2.75 -0.18
C ASP A 159 -14.39 2.62 1.35
N GLY A 160 -13.26 2.40 2.02
CA GLY A 160 -13.18 2.20 3.46
C GLY A 160 -13.39 0.76 3.90
N SER A 161 -13.56 -0.19 2.99
CA SER A 161 -13.63 -1.60 3.34
C SER A 161 -12.27 -2.13 3.80
N LEU A 162 -12.27 -2.96 4.84
CA LEU A 162 -11.07 -3.60 5.36
C LEU A 162 -10.58 -4.67 4.37
N ILE A 163 -9.28 -4.68 4.11
CA ILE A 163 -8.60 -5.74 3.37
C ILE A 163 -7.98 -6.69 4.41
N ALA A 164 -8.35 -7.96 4.34
CA ALA A 164 -7.79 -8.99 5.21
C ALA A 164 -6.27 -9.15 4.97
N PRO A 165 -5.49 -9.50 6.00
CA PRO A 165 -4.05 -9.70 5.90
C PRO A 165 -3.64 -10.93 5.05
#